data_46212719ad013a01772eed342a578f85
#
_entry.id   46212719ad013a01772eed342a578f85
#
_cell.length_a   1.000
_cell.length_b   1.000
_cell.length_c   1.000
_cell.angle_alpha   90.00
_cell.angle_beta   90.00
_cell.angle_gamma   90.00
#
_symmetry.space_group_name_H-M   'P 1'
#
loop_
_entity.id
_entity.type
_entity.pdbx_description
1 polymer ?
#
loop_
_entity_poly.entity_id
_entity_poly.type
_entity_poly.pdbx_seq_one_letter_code
_entity_poly.pdbx_strand_id
1 'polypeptide(L)'
;IETYGTLNADKSNAVLICHALSGNHHIAGRHSAEDKYAGWWDNMVGPGKPIDTERFFVVGLNNLGGCDGSTGPLSENPETGREYGADFPVVTVKDWVKSQAMLADYLGIQKWAAVIGGSLGGMQALQWTISLPERVAHALVIASAPKLSTQNIAFNDVARQAILTDPDFHEGNYRSHHTVPSRGLRIARM
;
A
#
# COMPACT_ATOMS: atom_id res chain seq x y z
N ILE A 1 -8.78 -0.40 5.52
CA ILE A 1 -9.25 -0.83 4.20
C ILE A 1 -10.41 0.01 3.74
N GLU A 2 -10.59 0.12 2.42
CA GLU A 2 -11.79 0.64 1.79
C GLU A 2 -12.29 -0.32 0.73
N THR A 3 -13.62 -0.31 0.53
CA THR A 3 -14.25 -1.16 -0.49
C THR A 3 -15.24 -0.33 -1.31
N TYR A 4 -15.38 -0.67 -2.57
CA TYR A 4 -16.26 0.02 -3.53
C TYR A 4 -17.05 -1.03 -4.31
N GLY A 5 -18.34 -0.76 -4.53
CA GLY A 5 -19.25 -1.71 -5.19
C GLY A 5 -19.76 -2.80 -4.25
N THR A 6 -20.32 -3.85 -4.83
CA THR A 6 -20.96 -4.96 -4.09
C THR A 6 -20.33 -6.29 -4.44
N LEU A 7 -19.92 -7.05 -3.42
CA LEU A 7 -19.43 -8.42 -3.60
C LEU A 7 -20.60 -9.34 -3.96
N ASN A 8 -20.49 -10.04 -5.09
CA ASN A 8 -21.53 -10.95 -5.54
C ASN A 8 -21.56 -12.25 -4.70
N ALA A 9 -22.61 -13.04 -4.84
CA ALA A 9 -22.86 -14.21 -3.99
C ALA A 9 -21.77 -15.28 -4.07
N ASP A 10 -21.20 -15.48 -5.25
CA ASP A 10 -20.10 -16.44 -5.48
C ASP A 10 -18.70 -15.83 -5.30
N LYS A 11 -18.64 -14.54 -4.95
CA LYS A 11 -17.41 -13.79 -4.68
C LYS A 11 -16.40 -13.76 -5.84
N SER A 12 -16.91 -13.91 -7.06
CA SER A 12 -16.07 -13.97 -8.27
C SER A 12 -15.70 -12.61 -8.86
N ASN A 13 -16.32 -11.51 -8.39
CA ASN A 13 -16.14 -10.17 -8.92
C ASN A 13 -15.19 -9.28 -8.10
N ALA A 14 -14.43 -9.85 -7.19
CA ALA A 14 -13.53 -9.11 -6.31
C ALA A 14 -12.24 -8.68 -7.02
N VAL A 15 -11.89 -7.41 -6.94
CA VAL A 15 -10.66 -6.81 -7.50
C VAL A 15 -9.85 -6.18 -6.39
N LEU A 16 -8.59 -6.56 -6.25
CA LEU A 16 -7.64 -5.95 -5.33
C LEU A 16 -6.84 -4.87 -6.03
N ILE A 17 -6.81 -3.67 -5.46
CA ILE A 17 -5.96 -2.56 -5.91
C ILE A 17 -4.81 -2.38 -4.92
N CYS A 18 -3.60 -2.53 -5.42
CA CYS A 18 -2.36 -2.36 -4.67
C CYS A 18 -1.77 -0.97 -4.93
N HIS A 19 -1.67 -0.14 -3.89
CA HIS A 19 -1.14 1.22 -4.04
C HIS A 19 0.38 1.26 -4.17
N ALA A 20 0.89 2.35 -4.74
CA ALA A 20 2.31 2.65 -4.85
C ALA A 20 2.88 3.21 -3.53
N LEU A 21 4.19 3.55 -3.52
CA LEU A 21 4.92 4.02 -2.32
C LEU A 21 4.21 5.17 -1.58
N SER A 22 3.65 6.12 -2.31
CA SER A 22 3.01 7.32 -1.74
C SER A 22 1.48 7.25 -1.72
N GLY A 23 0.91 6.08 -2.03
CA GLY A 23 -0.53 5.85 -1.98
C GLY A 23 -0.97 5.26 -0.64
N ASN A 24 -2.27 5.03 -0.55
CA ASN A 24 -2.93 4.41 0.59
C ASN A 24 -4.17 3.62 0.12
N HIS A 25 -5.01 3.20 1.04
CA HIS A 25 -6.24 2.48 0.76
C HIS A 25 -7.36 3.32 0.14
N HIS A 26 -7.29 4.67 0.21
CA HIS A 26 -8.31 5.56 -0.36
C HIS A 26 -8.12 5.71 -1.87
N ILE A 27 -8.79 4.84 -2.63
CA ILE A 27 -8.60 4.70 -4.08
C ILE A 27 -9.48 5.70 -4.84
N ALA A 28 -10.75 5.87 -4.45
CA ALA A 28 -11.73 6.64 -5.21
C ALA A 28 -12.73 7.37 -4.31
N GLY A 29 -13.40 8.35 -4.86
CA GLY A 29 -14.40 9.14 -4.16
C GLY A 29 -13.81 10.14 -3.18
N ARG A 30 -14.68 10.71 -2.36
CA ARG A 30 -14.36 11.60 -1.24
C ARG A 30 -15.12 11.12 -0.01
N HIS A 31 -14.51 11.18 1.17
CA HIS A 31 -15.19 10.82 2.41
C HIS A 31 -16.19 11.91 2.85
N SER A 32 -15.90 13.16 2.50
CA SER A 32 -16.76 14.30 2.78
C SER A 32 -16.76 15.32 1.64
N ALA A 33 -17.72 16.25 1.67
CA ALA A 33 -17.78 17.36 0.71
C ALA A 33 -16.62 18.36 0.86
N GLU A 34 -16.04 18.41 2.08
CA GLU A 34 -14.93 19.29 2.41
C GLU A 34 -13.57 18.73 1.97
N ASP A 35 -13.49 17.46 1.58
CA ASP A 35 -12.23 16.85 1.16
C ASP A 35 -11.67 17.58 -0.06
N LYS A 36 -10.43 18.04 0.06
CA LYS A 36 -9.75 18.78 -1.01
C LYS A 36 -9.52 17.90 -2.23
N TYR A 37 -9.25 16.62 -2.04
CA TYR A 37 -8.94 15.67 -3.10
C TYR A 37 -9.79 14.41 -2.98
N ALA A 38 -10.13 13.83 -4.12
CA ALA A 38 -10.67 12.48 -4.20
C ALA A 38 -9.55 11.44 -4.04
N GLY A 39 -9.92 10.18 -3.91
CA GLY A 39 -8.99 9.06 -3.90
C GLY A 39 -8.03 9.09 -5.09
N TRP A 40 -6.82 8.53 -4.89
CA TRP A 40 -5.70 8.70 -5.82
C TRP A 40 -5.94 8.10 -7.21
N TRP A 41 -6.94 7.23 -7.38
CA TRP A 41 -7.30 6.63 -8.67
C TRP A 41 -8.78 6.85 -9.03
N ASP A 42 -9.36 7.93 -8.54
CA ASP A 42 -10.77 8.25 -8.74
C ASP A 42 -11.19 8.28 -10.22
N ASN A 43 -10.29 8.63 -11.12
CA ASN A 43 -10.56 8.60 -12.56
C ASN A 43 -10.69 7.18 -13.14
N MET A 44 -10.26 6.16 -12.43
CA MET A 44 -10.28 4.76 -12.88
C MET A 44 -11.34 3.92 -12.18
N VAL A 45 -11.65 4.21 -10.92
CA VAL A 45 -12.54 3.39 -10.08
C VAL A 45 -13.84 4.15 -9.79
N GLY A 46 -14.96 3.53 -10.07
CA GLY A 46 -16.29 4.10 -9.81
C GLY A 46 -17.35 3.59 -10.80
N PRO A 47 -18.63 3.97 -10.62
CA PRO A 47 -19.70 3.61 -11.54
C PRO A 47 -19.41 4.09 -12.95
N GLY A 48 -19.47 3.18 -13.93
CA GLY A 48 -19.22 3.47 -15.35
C GLY A 48 -17.77 3.83 -15.70
N LYS A 49 -16.83 3.75 -14.76
CA LYS A 49 -15.38 3.97 -14.97
C LYS A 49 -14.71 2.68 -15.45
N PRO A 50 -13.42 2.72 -15.89
CA PRO A 50 -12.71 1.54 -16.37
C PRO A 50 -12.72 0.35 -15.42
N ILE A 51 -12.65 0.61 -14.11
CA ILE A 51 -12.88 -0.38 -13.05
C ILE A 51 -14.25 -0.06 -12.46
N ASP A 52 -15.26 -0.59 -13.12
CA ASP A 52 -16.67 -0.27 -12.88
C ASP A 52 -17.17 -0.93 -11.59
N THR A 53 -17.48 -0.12 -10.59
CA THR A 53 -17.99 -0.59 -9.30
C THR A 53 -19.45 -1.06 -9.30
N GLU A 54 -20.18 -0.89 -10.41
CA GLU A 54 -21.47 -1.57 -10.61
C GLU A 54 -21.29 -3.05 -10.96
N ARG A 55 -20.11 -3.45 -11.44
CA ARG A 55 -19.75 -4.80 -11.83
C ARG A 55 -18.77 -5.46 -10.86
N PHE A 56 -17.82 -4.71 -10.35
CA PHE A 56 -16.73 -5.21 -9.51
C PHE A 56 -16.85 -4.74 -8.06
N PHE A 57 -16.47 -5.63 -7.16
CA PHE A 57 -16.20 -5.28 -5.77
C PHE A 57 -14.71 -4.99 -5.63
N VAL A 58 -14.37 -3.72 -5.51
CA VAL A 58 -12.99 -3.25 -5.43
C VAL A 58 -12.55 -3.13 -3.98
N VAL A 59 -11.38 -3.64 -3.69
CA VAL A 59 -10.78 -3.60 -2.34
C VAL A 59 -9.47 -2.83 -2.39
N GLY A 60 -9.34 -1.81 -1.55
CA GLY A 60 -8.11 -1.09 -1.23
C GLY A 60 -7.62 -1.45 0.15
N LEU A 61 -6.36 -1.82 0.27
CA LEU A 61 -5.71 -2.11 1.55
C LEU A 61 -4.48 -1.21 1.70
N ASN A 62 -4.35 -0.55 2.85
CA ASN A 62 -3.13 0.19 3.19
C ASN A 62 -2.03 -0.79 3.62
N ASN A 63 -0.83 -0.64 3.06
CA ASN A 63 0.29 -1.55 3.32
C ASN A 63 0.76 -1.47 4.78
N LEU A 64 1.17 -2.60 5.36
CA LEU A 64 1.86 -2.64 6.65
C LEU A 64 3.10 -1.74 6.62
N GLY A 65 3.31 -1.01 7.67
CA GLY A 65 4.36 0.01 7.74
C GLY A 65 3.96 1.36 7.13
N GLY A 66 2.79 1.45 6.51
CA GLY A 66 2.23 2.70 5.98
C GLY A 66 1.64 3.59 7.06
N CYS A 67 1.31 4.85 6.68
CA CYS A 67 0.92 5.89 7.63
C CYS A 67 -0.59 6.00 7.88
N ASP A 68 -1.42 5.32 7.06
CA ASP A 68 -2.87 5.55 7.02
C ASP A 68 -3.66 4.39 7.66
N GLY A 69 -3.39 4.12 8.95
CA GLY A 69 -4.17 3.22 9.78
C GLY A 69 -3.71 1.76 9.83
N SER A 70 -2.76 1.33 8.99
CA SER A 70 -2.11 0.04 9.15
C SER A 70 -1.07 0.08 10.27
N THR A 71 -0.82 -1.08 10.89
CA THR A 71 0.27 -1.20 11.86
C THR A 71 1.59 -0.77 11.23
N GLY A 72 2.29 0.15 11.90
CA GLY A 72 3.52 0.77 11.42
C GLY A 72 4.39 1.26 12.57
N PRO A 73 5.47 1.98 12.28
CA PRO A 73 6.42 2.46 13.30
C PRO A 73 5.79 3.29 14.42
N LEU A 74 4.66 3.97 14.14
CA LEU A 74 3.94 4.78 15.13
C LEU A 74 2.88 3.99 15.92
N SER A 75 2.71 2.71 15.63
CA SER A 75 1.80 1.84 16.39
C SER A 75 2.44 1.41 17.70
N GLU A 76 1.61 1.17 18.70
CA GLU A 76 2.05 0.61 19.97
C GLU A 76 2.53 -0.84 19.80
N ASN A 77 3.72 -1.13 20.30
CA ASN A 77 4.22 -2.48 20.43
C ASN A 77 3.58 -3.13 21.66
N PRO A 78 2.78 -4.20 21.51
CA PRO A 78 2.06 -4.83 22.61
C PRO A 78 2.97 -5.47 23.67
N GLU A 79 4.24 -5.75 23.32
CA GLU A 79 5.21 -6.33 24.27
C GLU A 79 5.82 -5.26 25.18
N THR A 80 5.91 -4.01 24.72
CA THR A 80 6.59 -2.95 25.47
C THR A 80 5.66 -1.84 25.94
N GLY A 81 4.45 -1.73 25.39
CA GLY A 81 3.52 -0.63 25.62
C GLY A 81 3.99 0.72 25.06
N ARG A 82 4.97 0.75 24.17
CA ARG A 82 5.53 1.95 23.54
C ARG A 82 5.43 1.85 22.01
N GLU A 83 5.51 2.97 21.31
CA GLU A 83 5.61 2.97 19.85
C GLU A 83 6.80 2.11 19.40
N TYR A 84 6.63 1.39 18.27
CA TYR A 84 7.73 0.61 17.69
C TYR A 84 8.92 1.48 17.32
N GLY A 85 8.68 2.66 16.74
CA GLY A 85 9.75 3.54 16.27
C GLY A 85 10.71 2.84 15.33
N ALA A 86 12.00 2.92 15.64
CA ALA A 86 13.08 2.28 14.88
C ALA A 86 13.08 0.73 14.99
N ASP A 87 12.43 0.17 16.00
CA ASP A 87 12.35 -1.28 16.21
C ASP A 87 11.22 -1.94 15.39
N PHE A 88 10.50 -1.16 14.57
CA PHE A 88 9.48 -1.73 13.71
C PHE A 88 10.08 -2.75 12.74
N PRO A 89 9.49 -3.96 12.63
CA PRO A 89 10.04 -5.03 11.81
C PRO A 89 10.19 -4.62 10.34
N VAL A 90 11.21 -5.14 9.67
CA VAL A 90 11.35 -4.98 8.22
C VAL A 90 10.23 -5.71 7.51
N VAL A 91 9.43 -4.98 6.75
CA VAL A 91 8.30 -5.51 5.98
C VAL A 91 8.69 -5.60 4.51
N THR A 92 8.42 -6.75 3.91
CA THR A 92 8.71 -7.02 2.49
C THR A 92 7.43 -7.05 1.65
N VAL A 93 7.58 -7.05 0.31
CA VAL A 93 6.44 -7.23 -0.62
C VAL A 93 5.71 -8.55 -0.37
N LYS A 94 6.43 -9.60 0.06
CA LYS A 94 5.82 -10.89 0.43
C LYS A 94 4.91 -10.76 1.67
N ASP A 95 5.30 -9.95 2.64
CA ASP A 95 4.51 -9.74 3.84
C ASP A 95 3.23 -8.95 3.53
N TRP A 96 3.32 -7.97 2.63
CA TRP A 96 2.12 -7.27 2.14
C TRP A 96 1.15 -8.23 1.43
N VAL A 97 1.65 -9.07 0.52
CA VAL A 97 0.81 -10.07 -0.16
C VAL A 97 0.20 -11.05 0.84
N LYS A 98 0.93 -11.43 1.88
CA LYS A 98 0.45 -12.30 2.96
C LYS A 98 -0.69 -11.63 3.74
N SER A 99 -0.54 -10.35 4.11
CA SER A 99 -1.60 -9.59 4.79
C SER A 99 -2.84 -9.42 3.90
N GLN A 100 -2.65 -9.18 2.61
CA GLN A 100 -3.73 -9.11 1.63
C GLN A 100 -4.44 -10.47 1.45
N ALA A 101 -3.71 -11.57 1.52
CA ALA A 101 -4.28 -12.92 1.49
C ALA A 101 -5.13 -13.21 2.75
N MET A 102 -4.66 -12.78 3.92
CA MET A 102 -5.44 -12.88 5.16
C MET A 102 -6.74 -12.05 5.08
N LEU A 103 -6.69 -10.87 4.47
CA LEU A 103 -7.89 -10.07 4.21
C LEU A 103 -8.84 -10.78 3.25
N ALA A 104 -8.33 -11.38 2.17
CA ALA A 104 -9.15 -12.16 1.25
C ALA A 104 -9.87 -13.33 1.96
N ASP A 105 -9.14 -14.03 2.85
CA ASP A 105 -9.72 -15.11 3.65
C ASP A 105 -10.82 -14.60 4.59
N TYR A 106 -10.60 -13.46 5.26
CA TYR A 106 -11.60 -12.82 6.12
C TYR A 106 -12.86 -12.44 5.33
N LEU A 107 -12.72 -11.91 4.12
CA LEU A 107 -13.84 -11.58 3.22
C LEU A 107 -14.45 -12.83 2.56
N GLY A 108 -13.80 -13.98 2.70
CA GLY A 108 -14.18 -15.25 2.06
C GLY A 108 -13.93 -15.26 0.55
N ILE A 109 -13.01 -14.44 0.05
CA ILE A 109 -12.63 -14.36 -1.37
C ILE A 109 -11.56 -15.42 -1.63
N GLN A 110 -11.93 -16.48 -2.33
CA GLN A 110 -11.02 -17.57 -2.66
C GLN A 110 -10.08 -17.19 -3.79
N LYS A 111 -10.57 -16.39 -4.75
CA LYS A 111 -9.81 -15.99 -5.92
C LYS A 111 -10.19 -14.57 -6.34
N TRP A 112 -9.19 -13.71 -6.51
CA TRP A 112 -9.37 -12.38 -7.06
C TRP A 112 -9.69 -12.45 -8.56
N ALA A 113 -10.72 -11.75 -9.02
CA ALA A 113 -10.95 -11.54 -10.45
C ALA A 113 -9.77 -10.82 -11.09
N ALA A 114 -9.22 -9.84 -10.37
CA ALA A 114 -7.97 -9.19 -10.76
C ALA A 114 -7.21 -8.67 -9.52
N VAL A 115 -5.88 -8.67 -9.63
CA VAL A 115 -4.98 -7.91 -8.74
C VAL A 115 -4.27 -6.87 -9.59
N ILE A 116 -4.43 -5.60 -9.26
CA ILE A 116 -3.97 -4.48 -10.09
C ILE A 116 -3.08 -3.57 -9.26
N GLY A 117 -1.94 -3.19 -9.81
CA GLY A 117 -1.06 -2.25 -9.14
C GLY A 117 -0.06 -1.57 -10.06
N GLY A 118 0.28 -0.33 -9.71
CA GLY A 118 1.31 0.47 -10.38
C GLY A 118 2.57 0.62 -9.53
N SER A 119 3.75 0.66 -10.15
CA SER A 119 5.04 0.83 -9.47
C SER A 119 5.22 -0.22 -8.36
N LEU A 120 5.36 0.18 -7.10
CA LEU A 120 5.43 -0.72 -5.94
C LEU A 120 4.16 -1.58 -5.80
N GLY A 121 2.99 -1.06 -6.17
CA GLY A 121 1.75 -1.83 -6.27
C GLY A 121 1.81 -2.92 -7.34
N GLY A 122 2.49 -2.65 -8.45
CA GLY A 122 2.75 -3.65 -9.49
C GLY A 122 3.68 -4.77 -9.04
N MET A 123 4.64 -4.48 -8.16
CA MET A 123 5.46 -5.51 -7.52
C MET A 123 4.62 -6.42 -6.62
N GLN A 124 3.62 -5.86 -5.92
CA GLN A 124 2.67 -6.63 -5.13
C GLN A 124 1.80 -7.52 -6.03
N ALA A 125 1.24 -6.96 -7.12
CA ALA A 125 0.46 -7.74 -8.08
C ALA A 125 1.27 -8.89 -8.69
N LEU A 126 2.54 -8.64 -9.05
CA LEU A 126 3.45 -9.68 -9.52
C LEU A 126 3.74 -10.72 -8.43
N GLN A 127 3.97 -10.29 -7.20
CA GLN A 127 4.23 -11.21 -6.07
C GLN A 127 3.03 -12.11 -5.78
N TRP A 128 1.80 -11.64 -5.99
CA TRP A 128 0.60 -12.47 -5.90
C TRP A 128 0.66 -13.64 -6.89
N THR A 129 1.04 -13.39 -8.15
CA THR A 129 1.14 -14.45 -9.17
C THR A 129 2.25 -15.45 -8.91
N ILE A 130 3.26 -15.06 -8.12
CA ILE A 130 4.36 -15.94 -7.73
C ILE A 130 4.00 -16.77 -6.50
N SER A 131 3.39 -16.14 -5.48
CA SER A 131 3.14 -16.80 -4.20
C SER A 131 1.84 -17.58 -4.17
N LEU A 132 0.79 -17.12 -4.86
CA LEU A 132 -0.57 -17.62 -4.78
C LEU A 132 -1.23 -17.58 -6.18
N PRO A 133 -0.62 -18.20 -7.20
CA PRO A 133 -1.11 -18.12 -8.59
C PRO A 133 -2.55 -18.64 -8.76
N GLU A 134 -2.94 -19.64 -7.98
CA GLU A 134 -4.29 -20.22 -8.02
C GLU A 134 -5.36 -19.25 -7.51
N ARG A 135 -4.96 -18.25 -6.72
CA ARG A 135 -5.83 -17.24 -6.11
C ARG A 135 -5.98 -15.96 -6.92
N VAL A 136 -5.43 -15.90 -8.13
CA VAL A 136 -5.47 -14.73 -9.04
C VAL A 136 -5.95 -15.19 -10.40
N ALA A 137 -7.03 -14.58 -10.92
CA ALA A 137 -7.48 -14.84 -12.29
C ALA A 137 -6.70 -13.97 -13.29
N HIS A 138 -6.52 -12.68 -12.97
CA HIS A 138 -5.79 -11.72 -13.79
C HIS A 138 -4.89 -10.86 -12.93
N ALA A 139 -3.71 -10.54 -13.41
CA ALA A 139 -2.80 -9.58 -12.78
C ALA A 139 -2.47 -8.45 -13.77
N LEU A 140 -2.70 -7.20 -13.36
CA LEU A 140 -2.32 -6.02 -14.12
C LEU A 140 -1.14 -5.34 -13.42
N VAL A 141 0.04 -5.50 -14.03
CA VAL A 141 1.31 -4.95 -13.53
C VAL A 141 1.65 -3.72 -14.36
N ILE A 142 1.53 -2.52 -13.78
CA ILE A 142 1.62 -1.25 -14.49
C ILE A 142 2.91 -0.54 -14.07
N ALA A 143 3.73 -0.11 -15.03
CA ALA A 143 4.96 0.67 -14.80
C ALA A 143 5.82 0.08 -13.66
N SER A 144 6.03 -1.23 -13.67
CA SER A 144 6.73 -1.97 -12.63
C SER A 144 7.66 -3.02 -13.23
N ALA A 145 8.57 -3.54 -12.42
CA ALA A 145 9.53 -4.55 -12.85
C ALA A 145 9.77 -5.59 -11.73
N PRO A 146 10.12 -6.84 -12.09
CA PRO A 146 10.41 -7.89 -11.11
C PRO A 146 11.77 -7.68 -10.42
N LYS A 147 12.62 -6.82 -10.98
CA LYS A 147 13.95 -6.50 -10.46
C LYS A 147 14.24 -5.02 -10.69
N LEU A 148 14.69 -4.34 -9.66
CA LEU A 148 15.14 -2.96 -9.76
C LEU A 148 16.43 -2.87 -10.56
N SER A 149 16.54 -1.86 -11.43
CA SER A 149 17.80 -1.50 -12.06
C SER A 149 18.77 -0.88 -11.04
N THR A 150 20.06 -0.88 -11.35
CA THR A 150 21.07 -0.20 -10.53
C THR A 150 20.72 1.26 -10.28
N GLN A 151 20.19 1.95 -11.30
CA GLN A 151 19.77 3.34 -11.17
C GLN A 151 18.62 3.50 -10.15
N ASN A 152 17.61 2.65 -10.20
CA ASN A 152 16.51 2.69 -9.21
C ASN A 152 17.01 2.42 -7.80
N ILE A 153 17.96 1.48 -7.63
CA ILE A 153 18.57 1.19 -6.34
C ILE A 153 19.31 2.42 -5.83
N ALA A 154 20.10 3.09 -6.69
CA ALA A 154 20.82 4.30 -6.33
C ALA A 154 19.89 5.44 -5.91
N PHE A 155 18.82 5.71 -6.65
CA PHE A 155 17.84 6.75 -6.27
C PHE A 155 17.16 6.45 -4.92
N ASN A 156 16.77 5.19 -4.71
CA ASN A 156 16.20 4.79 -3.42
C ASN A 156 17.22 4.92 -2.27
N ASP A 157 18.50 4.66 -2.55
CA ASP A 157 19.54 4.83 -1.53
C ASP A 157 19.78 6.30 -1.20
N VAL A 158 19.83 7.19 -2.19
CA VAL A 158 19.88 8.65 -1.96
C VAL A 158 18.71 9.11 -1.07
N ALA A 159 17.51 8.65 -1.35
CA ALA A 159 16.34 8.98 -0.54
C ALA A 159 16.49 8.51 0.91
N ARG A 160 16.93 7.27 1.12
CA ARG A 160 17.19 6.73 2.48
C ARG A 160 18.29 7.49 3.19
N GLN A 161 19.44 7.72 2.53
CA GLN A 161 20.55 8.44 3.12
C GLN A 161 20.17 9.87 3.49
N ALA A 162 19.36 10.54 2.68
CA ALA A 162 18.88 11.89 2.99
C ALA A 162 18.10 11.93 4.31
N ILE A 163 17.31 10.91 4.60
CA ILE A 163 16.56 10.82 5.87
C ILE A 163 17.48 10.39 7.02
N LEU A 164 18.29 9.35 6.81
CA LEU A 164 19.16 8.79 7.85
C LEU A 164 20.21 9.79 8.36
N THR A 165 20.68 10.69 7.47
CA THR A 165 21.70 11.71 7.80
C THR A 165 21.09 13.03 8.25
N ASP A 166 19.77 13.16 8.27
CA ASP A 166 19.11 14.35 8.83
C ASP A 166 19.32 14.38 10.35
N PRO A 167 19.89 15.46 10.93
CA PRO A 167 20.10 15.55 12.37
C PRO A 167 18.83 15.37 13.20
N ASP A 168 17.67 15.74 12.64
CA ASP A 168 16.37 15.63 13.30
C ASP A 168 15.76 14.22 13.22
N PHE A 169 16.44 13.26 12.56
CA PHE A 169 15.95 11.88 12.46
C PHE A 169 16.17 11.07 13.74
N HIS A 170 17.24 11.35 14.48
CA HIS A 170 17.58 10.69 15.75
C HIS A 170 17.50 9.15 15.68
N GLU A 171 18.09 8.56 14.63
CA GLU A 171 18.09 7.09 14.43
C GLU A 171 16.67 6.46 14.43
N GLY A 172 15.67 7.22 13.98
CA GLY A 172 14.26 6.80 13.97
C GLY A 172 13.45 7.21 15.20
N ASN A 173 14.10 7.77 16.23
CA ASN A 173 13.45 8.19 17.48
C ASN A 173 13.02 9.67 17.49
N TYR A 174 12.84 10.28 16.33
CA TYR A 174 12.54 11.71 16.16
C TYR A 174 11.32 12.17 16.96
N ARG A 175 10.32 11.33 17.17
CA ARG A 175 9.13 11.70 17.96
C ARG A 175 9.44 11.93 19.44
N SER A 176 10.26 11.08 20.05
CA SER A 176 10.69 11.25 21.45
C SER A 176 11.54 12.52 21.65
N HIS A 177 12.15 13.01 20.57
CA HIS A 177 12.89 14.27 20.54
C HIS A 177 12.03 15.47 20.11
N HIS A 178 10.72 15.27 19.82
CA HIS A 178 9.79 16.28 19.31
C HIS A 178 10.29 16.99 18.04
N THR A 179 10.99 16.25 17.17
CA THR A 179 11.54 16.72 15.90
C THR A 179 10.87 16.04 14.72
N VAL A 180 11.13 16.53 13.51
CA VAL A 180 10.75 15.90 12.24
C VAL A 180 11.90 16.08 11.27
N PRO A 181 12.42 15.01 10.64
CA PRO A 181 13.54 15.08 9.70
C PRO A 181 13.11 15.70 8.35
N SER A 182 12.68 16.95 8.40
CA SER A 182 12.01 17.65 7.30
C SER A 182 12.92 17.88 6.10
N ARG A 183 14.22 18.02 6.32
CA ARG A 183 15.22 18.25 5.25
C ARG A 183 15.43 16.94 4.47
N GLY A 184 15.65 15.84 5.17
CA GLY A 184 15.79 14.52 4.59
C GLY A 184 14.52 14.08 3.84
N LEU A 185 13.35 14.29 4.44
CA LEU A 185 12.07 13.99 3.82
C LEU A 185 11.82 14.79 2.53
N ARG A 186 12.20 16.06 2.48
CA ARG A 186 12.09 16.87 1.23
C ARG A 186 12.95 16.28 0.12
N ILE A 187 14.20 15.93 0.41
CA ILE A 187 15.12 15.35 -0.58
C ILE A 187 14.60 13.99 -1.04
N ALA A 188 14.13 13.16 -0.10
CA ALA A 188 13.60 11.84 -0.40
C ALA A 188 12.33 11.86 -1.28
N ARG A 189 11.64 13.01 -1.35
CA ARG A 189 10.43 13.20 -2.16
C ARG A 189 10.68 13.89 -3.51
N MET A 190 11.89 14.31 -3.81
CA MET A 190 12.29 14.86 -5.10
C MET A 190 12.46 13.79 -6.16
#